data_fe0f072218dae3fb4b47ed9802376214
#
_entry.id   fe0f072218dae3fb4b47ed9802376214
#
_cell.length_a   1.000
_cell.length_b   1.000
_cell.length_c   1.000
_cell.angle_alpha   90.00
_cell.angle_beta   90.00
_cell.angle_gamma   90.00
#
_symmetry.space_group_name_H-M   'P 1'
#
loop_
_entity.id
_entity.type
_entity.pdbx_description
1 polymer ?
#
loop_
_entity_poly.entity_id
_entity_poly.type
_entity_poly.pdbx_seq_one_letter_code
_entity_poly.pdbx_strand_id
1 'polypeptide(L)'
;QGYHPETVHAVLERIDQLGVVRHSGHRAVIPAGHDPRTIRGGTVEWKTGQPPTQADAVIWATGAARPNSGFLPASALDDQGYIRVTPTLQSPDWPEIFAIGDVAATDPHRSSARNWAYKVLAHNIAAYLAGKAEEMRAYQAPEHRWGSVLGVQREGLMVYGPQGKPTRFRRWVVRWLLFPLAVRRGIYGGVRRRQ
;
A
#
# COMPACT_ATOMS: atom_id res chain seq x y z
N GLN A 1 -10.13 -0.07 -5.28
CA GLN A 1 -10.91 -1.24 -4.79
C GLN A 1 -10.07 -2.03 -3.79
N GLY A 2 -10.73 -2.71 -2.85
CA GLY A 2 -10.06 -3.47 -1.78
C GLY A 2 -10.42 -3.00 -0.38
N TYR A 3 -11.07 -1.85 -0.24
CA TYR A 3 -11.68 -1.40 1.01
C TYR A 3 -13.13 -1.87 1.11
N HIS A 4 -13.61 -2.03 2.34
CA HIS A 4 -15.02 -2.30 2.59
C HIS A 4 -15.92 -1.20 1.99
N PRO A 5 -17.12 -1.50 1.45
CA PRO A 5 -18.00 -0.49 0.83
C PRO A 5 -18.28 0.72 1.71
N GLU A 6 -18.53 0.51 3.01
CA GLU A 6 -18.72 1.59 3.99
C GLU A 6 -17.52 2.53 4.07
N THR A 7 -16.29 1.98 4.00
CA THR A 7 -15.07 2.80 3.97
C THR A 7 -15.01 3.64 2.70
N VAL A 8 -15.34 3.03 1.56
CA VAL A 8 -15.34 3.73 0.26
C VAL A 8 -16.35 4.87 0.30
N HIS A 9 -17.58 4.62 0.78
CA HIS A 9 -18.63 5.62 0.90
C HIS A 9 -18.17 6.81 1.77
N ALA A 10 -17.70 6.54 2.99
CA ALA A 10 -17.26 7.59 3.92
C ALA A 10 -16.08 8.43 3.39
N VAL A 11 -15.15 7.78 2.65
CA VAL A 11 -14.02 8.49 2.03
C VAL A 11 -14.49 9.39 0.90
N LEU A 12 -15.40 8.91 0.04
CA LEU A 12 -15.93 9.68 -1.07
C LEU A 12 -16.75 10.88 -0.56
N GLU A 13 -17.61 10.68 0.44
CA GLU A 13 -18.32 11.76 1.09
C GLU A 13 -17.36 12.82 1.66
N ARG A 14 -16.28 12.39 2.29
CA ARG A 14 -15.29 13.34 2.82
C ARG A 14 -14.56 14.11 1.72
N ILE A 15 -14.25 13.48 0.61
CA ILE A 15 -13.64 14.14 -0.57
C ILE A 15 -14.58 15.21 -1.10
N ASP A 16 -15.87 14.91 -1.21
CA ASP A 16 -16.90 15.86 -1.67
C ASP A 16 -17.04 17.05 -0.70
N GLN A 17 -17.04 16.80 0.62
CA GLN A 17 -17.06 17.86 1.66
C GLN A 17 -15.81 18.76 1.59
N LEU A 18 -14.70 18.27 1.07
CA LEU A 18 -13.47 19.05 0.87
C LEU A 18 -13.49 19.86 -0.45
N GLY A 19 -14.56 19.79 -1.22
CA GLY A 19 -14.72 20.49 -2.50
C GLY A 19 -13.87 19.91 -3.63
N VAL A 20 -13.41 18.65 -3.51
CA VAL A 20 -12.62 17.99 -4.55
C VAL A 20 -13.54 17.48 -5.64
N VAL A 21 -13.35 17.96 -6.86
CA VAL A 21 -14.09 17.49 -8.03
C VAL A 21 -13.51 16.14 -8.48
N ARG A 22 -14.38 15.13 -8.60
CA ARG A 22 -14.02 13.78 -9.03
C ARG A 22 -14.51 13.48 -10.44
N HIS A 23 -13.62 13.10 -11.32
CA HIS A 23 -13.94 12.64 -12.67
C HIS A 23 -13.96 11.10 -12.69
N SER A 24 -14.98 10.49 -12.08
CA SER A 24 -15.13 9.04 -12.04
C SER A 24 -15.43 8.45 -13.41
N GLY A 25 -14.83 7.30 -13.73
CA GLY A 25 -15.02 6.65 -15.05
C GLY A 25 -14.22 7.27 -16.18
N HIS A 26 -13.44 8.32 -15.93
CA HIS A 26 -12.63 9.01 -16.92
C HIS A 26 -11.14 8.70 -16.72
N ARG A 27 -10.43 8.56 -17.83
CA ARG A 27 -8.99 8.28 -17.81
C ARG A 27 -8.24 9.45 -18.44
N ALA A 28 -7.38 10.07 -17.64
CA ALA A 28 -6.50 11.11 -18.15
C ALA A 28 -5.43 10.54 -19.08
N VAL A 29 -5.04 11.33 -20.07
CA VAL A 29 -3.96 11.02 -21.01
C VAL A 29 -2.66 11.53 -20.42
N ILE A 30 -1.70 10.63 -20.21
CA ILE A 30 -0.34 11.03 -19.82
C ILE A 30 0.38 11.51 -21.08
N PRO A 31 0.90 12.76 -21.12
CA PRO A 31 1.61 13.26 -22.29
C PRO A 31 2.83 12.40 -22.63
N ALA A 32 3.09 12.23 -23.93
CA ALA A 32 4.29 11.53 -24.38
C ALA A 32 5.55 12.24 -23.85
N GLY A 33 6.52 11.46 -23.37
CA GLY A 33 7.75 12.00 -22.80
C GLY A 33 7.60 12.67 -21.42
N HIS A 34 6.45 12.53 -20.75
CA HIS A 34 6.27 13.05 -19.41
C HIS A 34 7.24 12.37 -18.43
N ASP A 35 8.03 13.17 -17.71
CA ASP A 35 8.82 12.69 -16.57
C ASP A 35 7.94 12.64 -15.31
N PRO A 36 7.65 11.43 -14.78
CA PRO A 36 6.79 11.29 -13.61
C PRO A 36 7.37 11.90 -12.32
N ARG A 37 8.62 12.31 -12.34
CA ARG A 37 9.29 13.00 -11.22
C ARG A 37 9.02 14.49 -11.20
N THR A 38 8.44 15.05 -12.25
CA THR A 38 8.19 16.50 -12.36
C THR A 38 6.70 16.80 -12.16
N ILE A 39 6.44 17.78 -11.29
CA ILE A 39 5.11 18.38 -11.12
C ILE A 39 5.09 19.67 -11.92
N ARG A 40 4.21 19.76 -12.90
CA ARG A 40 4.04 20.96 -13.74
C ARG A 40 2.57 21.26 -13.92
N GLY A 41 2.23 22.52 -14.09
CA GLY A 41 0.91 22.95 -14.55
C GLY A 41 0.70 22.57 -16.01
N GLY A 42 -0.54 22.59 -16.44
CA GLY A 42 -0.89 22.35 -17.82
C GLY A 42 -2.30 21.82 -18.01
N THR A 43 -2.59 21.39 -19.23
CA THR A 43 -3.86 20.84 -19.64
C THR A 43 -3.87 19.32 -19.44
N VAL A 44 -4.87 18.82 -18.74
CA VAL A 44 -5.14 17.39 -18.62
C VAL A 44 -6.19 17.01 -19.66
N GLU A 45 -5.83 16.17 -20.59
CA GLU A 45 -6.72 15.60 -21.59
C GLU A 45 -7.31 14.26 -21.11
N TRP A 46 -8.51 13.94 -21.61
CA TRP A 46 -9.25 12.75 -21.21
C TRP A 46 -9.47 11.80 -22.39
N LYS A 47 -9.19 10.51 -22.22
CA LYS A 47 -9.46 9.47 -23.25
C LYS A 47 -10.93 9.28 -23.57
N THR A 48 -11.80 9.76 -22.72
CA THR A 48 -13.25 9.54 -22.73
C THR A 48 -14.03 10.73 -23.32
N GLY A 49 -13.30 11.68 -23.97
CA GLY A 49 -13.92 12.75 -24.77
C GLY A 49 -14.47 13.95 -23.98
N GLN A 50 -14.20 14.05 -22.67
CA GLN A 50 -14.55 15.25 -21.93
C GLN A 50 -13.67 16.44 -22.34
N PRO A 51 -14.15 17.67 -22.08
CA PRO A 51 -13.34 18.86 -22.24
C PRO A 51 -12.06 18.80 -21.42
N PRO A 52 -10.93 19.25 -21.96
CA PRO A 52 -9.68 19.30 -21.22
C PRO A 52 -9.79 20.15 -19.96
N THR A 53 -9.05 19.77 -18.92
CA THR A 53 -9.04 20.48 -17.63
C THR A 53 -7.70 21.19 -17.45
N GLN A 54 -7.73 22.50 -17.21
CA GLN A 54 -6.54 23.28 -16.84
C GLN A 54 -6.21 23.10 -15.36
N ALA A 55 -4.94 22.95 -15.04
CA ALA A 55 -4.46 22.83 -13.68
C ALA A 55 -3.12 23.54 -13.51
N ASP A 56 -2.95 24.21 -12.36
CA ASP A 56 -1.69 24.87 -11.98
C ASP A 56 -0.58 23.86 -11.64
N ALA A 57 -0.98 22.67 -11.20
CA ALA A 57 -0.08 21.55 -10.93
C ALA A 57 -0.78 20.22 -11.25
N VAL A 58 -0.08 19.32 -11.94
CA VAL A 58 -0.57 17.97 -12.26
C VAL A 58 0.33 16.94 -11.60
N ILE A 59 -0.27 16.06 -10.80
CA ILE A 59 0.41 14.94 -10.16
C ILE A 59 -0.10 13.64 -10.76
N TRP A 60 0.77 12.92 -11.46
CA TRP A 60 0.44 11.64 -12.08
C TRP A 60 0.63 10.50 -11.05
N ALA A 61 -0.48 10.08 -10.44
CA ALA A 61 -0.51 8.97 -9.46
C ALA A 61 -1.25 7.75 -10.04
N THR A 62 -0.85 7.30 -11.22
CA THR A 62 -1.57 6.29 -12.01
C THR A 62 -1.43 4.85 -11.50
N GLY A 63 -0.63 4.61 -10.49
CA GLY A 63 -0.64 3.40 -9.65
C GLY A 63 -0.02 2.13 -10.24
N ALA A 64 0.34 2.09 -11.50
CA ALA A 64 0.84 0.88 -12.17
C ALA A 64 2.34 0.94 -12.50
N ALA A 65 3.18 1.24 -11.52
CA ALA A 65 4.62 1.01 -11.70
C ALA A 65 4.92 -0.48 -11.48
N ARG A 66 5.65 -1.10 -12.40
CA ARG A 66 6.23 -2.41 -12.16
C ARG A 66 7.21 -2.32 -10.99
N PRO A 67 7.25 -3.30 -10.08
CA PRO A 67 8.23 -3.31 -9.01
C PRO A 67 9.65 -3.35 -9.58
N ASN A 68 10.61 -2.77 -8.85
CA ASN A 68 12.03 -2.81 -9.24
C ASN A 68 12.63 -4.17 -8.83
N SER A 69 12.19 -5.23 -9.48
CA SER A 69 12.53 -6.62 -9.21
C SER A 69 13.37 -7.28 -10.33
N GLY A 70 13.72 -6.51 -11.37
CA GLY A 70 14.43 -7.02 -12.54
C GLY A 70 15.85 -7.56 -12.29
N PHE A 71 16.37 -7.44 -11.07
CA PHE A 71 17.62 -8.05 -10.63
C PHE A 71 17.46 -9.52 -10.17
N LEU A 72 16.21 -9.98 -10.03
CA LEU A 72 15.90 -11.36 -9.67
C LEU A 72 15.73 -12.23 -10.91
N PRO A 73 15.92 -13.57 -10.79
CA PRO A 73 15.60 -14.51 -11.86
C PRO A 73 14.13 -14.38 -12.30
N ALA A 74 13.88 -14.48 -13.60
CA ALA A 74 12.52 -14.38 -14.15
C ALA A 74 11.56 -15.42 -13.54
N SER A 75 12.06 -16.62 -13.19
CA SER A 75 11.28 -17.67 -12.52
C SER A 75 10.81 -17.30 -11.12
N ALA A 76 11.46 -16.33 -10.45
CA ALA A 76 11.03 -15.83 -9.15
C ALA A 76 9.90 -14.80 -9.25
N LEU A 77 9.54 -14.36 -10.46
CA LEU A 77 8.59 -13.28 -10.71
C LEU A 77 7.29 -13.79 -11.35
N ASP A 78 6.19 -13.08 -11.09
CA ASP A 78 4.95 -13.25 -11.84
C ASP A 78 4.96 -12.43 -13.14
N ASP A 79 3.91 -12.56 -13.97
CA ASP A 79 3.78 -11.85 -15.26
C ASP A 79 3.77 -10.33 -15.12
N GLN A 80 3.49 -9.81 -13.94
CA GLN A 80 3.49 -8.38 -13.63
C GLN A 80 4.80 -7.90 -13.02
N GLY A 81 5.75 -8.81 -12.78
CA GLY A 81 7.08 -8.53 -12.21
C GLY A 81 7.11 -8.52 -10.68
N TYR A 82 6.09 -9.05 -10.00
CA TYR A 82 6.11 -9.21 -8.55
C TYR A 82 6.74 -10.52 -8.14
N ILE A 83 7.37 -10.53 -6.97
CA ILE A 83 8.02 -11.74 -6.44
C ILE A 83 6.95 -12.77 -6.07
N ARG A 84 7.00 -13.93 -6.70
CA ARG A 84 6.11 -15.07 -6.41
C ARG A 84 6.43 -15.61 -5.03
N VAL A 85 5.40 -15.77 -4.19
CA VAL A 85 5.53 -16.36 -2.86
C VAL A 85 4.38 -17.30 -2.54
N THR A 86 4.70 -18.32 -1.76
CA THR A 86 3.72 -19.23 -1.14
C THR A 86 3.04 -18.55 0.05
N PRO A 87 2.04 -19.16 0.68
CA PRO A 87 1.47 -18.64 1.93
C PRO A 87 2.50 -18.45 3.05
N THR A 88 3.63 -19.19 3.02
CA THR A 88 4.72 -19.00 3.98
C THR A 88 5.63 -17.82 3.66
N LEU A 89 5.30 -17.00 2.66
CA LEU A 89 6.06 -15.82 2.21
C LEU A 89 7.41 -16.17 1.57
N GLN A 90 7.63 -17.44 1.25
CA GLN A 90 8.81 -17.99 0.61
C GLN A 90 8.58 -18.18 -0.88
N SER A 91 9.56 -17.92 -1.72
CA SER A 91 9.48 -18.24 -3.15
C SER A 91 9.33 -19.75 -3.38
N PRO A 92 8.45 -20.20 -4.29
CA PRO A 92 8.29 -21.62 -4.57
C PRO A 92 9.52 -22.24 -5.23
N ASP A 93 10.22 -21.50 -6.07
CA ASP A 93 11.35 -22.00 -6.86
C ASP A 93 12.73 -21.64 -6.26
N TRP A 94 12.74 -20.71 -5.27
CA TRP A 94 13.95 -20.19 -4.64
C TRP A 94 13.75 -20.16 -3.12
N PRO A 95 14.04 -21.26 -2.42
CA PRO A 95 13.73 -21.38 -0.99
C PRO A 95 14.43 -20.35 -0.09
N GLU A 96 15.53 -19.76 -0.53
CA GLU A 96 16.25 -18.68 0.15
C GLU A 96 15.64 -17.30 -0.07
N ILE A 97 14.66 -17.15 -0.98
CA ILE A 97 13.99 -15.89 -1.27
C ILE A 97 12.68 -15.81 -0.50
N PHE A 98 12.56 -14.80 0.32
CA PHE A 98 11.34 -14.42 1.01
C PHE A 98 10.92 -13.00 0.63
N ALA A 99 9.61 -12.74 0.50
CA ALA A 99 9.15 -11.40 0.15
C ALA A 99 7.82 -11.04 0.81
N ILE A 100 7.69 -9.75 1.16
CA ILE A 100 6.45 -9.12 1.65
C ILE A 100 6.31 -7.69 1.07
N GLY A 101 5.13 -7.11 1.21
CA GLY A 101 4.85 -5.72 0.83
C GLY A 101 4.57 -5.54 -0.65
N ASP A 102 4.84 -4.34 -1.14
CA ASP A 102 4.44 -3.90 -2.47
C ASP A 102 5.16 -4.62 -3.62
N VAL A 103 6.26 -5.31 -3.33
CA VAL A 103 7.03 -6.09 -4.32
C VAL A 103 6.61 -7.54 -4.40
N ALA A 104 5.82 -8.04 -3.45
CA ALA A 104 5.48 -9.45 -3.31
C ALA A 104 4.05 -9.75 -3.78
N ALA A 105 3.88 -10.88 -4.46
CA ALA A 105 2.57 -11.38 -4.90
C ALA A 105 1.83 -12.13 -3.76
N THR A 106 1.77 -11.53 -2.55
CA THR A 106 1.17 -12.16 -1.36
C THR A 106 -0.36 -12.15 -1.38
N ASP A 107 -0.94 -11.10 -1.94
CA ASP A 107 -2.39 -10.89 -2.00
C ASP A 107 -2.73 -9.87 -3.10
N PRO A 108 -4.00 -9.83 -3.59
CA PRO A 108 -4.41 -8.90 -4.66
C PRO A 108 -4.24 -7.42 -4.32
N HIS A 109 -4.16 -7.10 -3.02
CA HIS A 109 -4.05 -5.73 -2.52
C HIS A 109 -2.61 -5.34 -2.16
N ARG A 110 -1.66 -6.28 -2.24
CA ARG A 110 -0.25 -6.11 -1.87
C ARG A 110 -0.08 -5.50 -0.49
N SER A 111 -0.88 -5.99 0.44
CA SER A 111 -1.06 -5.38 1.75
C SER A 111 -0.25 -6.04 2.87
N SER A 112 0.57 -7.06 2.54
CA SER A 112 1.24 -7.91 3.53
C SER A 112 2.12 -7.14 4.52
N ALA A 113 2.90 -6.16 4.07
CA ALA A 113 3.73 -5.35 4.98
C ALA A 113 2.87 -4.57 6.00
N ARG A 114 1.72 -4.04 5.55
CA ARG A 114 0.77 -3.31 6.40
C ARG A 114 0.05 -4.22 7.38
N ASN A 115 -0.17 -5.49 7.03
CA ASN A 115 -0.93 -6.48 7.80
C ASN A 115 -0.04 -7.38 8.67
N TRP A 116 1.04 -6.86 9.19
CA TRP A 116 1.92 -7.53 10.14
C TRP A 116 2.61 -8.80 9.62
N ALA A 117 2.64 -9.02 8.29
CA ALA A 117 3.32 -10.17 7.69
C ALA A 117 4.80 -10.28 8.09
N TYR A 118 5.43 -9.18 8.49
CA TYR A 118 6.81 -9.19 8.97
C TYR A 118 7.02 -10.10 10.19
N LYS A 119 5.97 -10.32 11.02
CA LYS A 119 6.05 -11.27 12.15
C LYS A 119 6.09 -12.71 11.66
N VAL A 120 5.27 -13.02 10.65
CA VAL A 120 5.29 -14.33 9.99
C VAL A 120 6.60 -14.52 9.26
N LEU A 121 7.04 -13.52 8.52
CA LEU A 121 8.32 -13.52 7.79
C LEU A 121 9.51 -13.82 8.70
N ALA A 122 9.64 -13.09 9.82
CA ALA A 122 10.74 -13.28 10.76
C ALA A 122 10.75 -14.68 11.36
N HIS A 123 9.57 -15.22 11.72
CA HIS A 123 9.43 -16.58 12.20
C HIS A 123 9.85 -17.60 11.13
N ASN A 124 9.37 -17.43 9.90
CA ASN A 124 9.61 -18.37 8.81
C ASN A 124 11.08 -18.37 8.36
N ILE A 125 11.73 -17.20 8.31
CA ILE A 125 13.18 -17.14 8.07
C ILE A 125 13.95 -17.87 9.16
N ALA A 126 13.60 -17.69 10.44
CA ALA A 126 14.24 -18.40 11.54
C ALA A 126 14.03 -19.91 11.44
N ALA A 127 12.82 -20.37 11.12
CA ALA A 127 12.52 -21.79 10.93
C ALA A 127 13.31 -22.38 9.74
N TYR A 128 13.36 -21.65 8.62
CA TYR A 128 14.15 -22.06 7.44
C TYR A 128 15.64 -22.23 7.79
N LEU A 129 16.24 -21.25 8.46
CA LEU A 129 17.65 -21.30 8.83
C LEU A 129 17.95 -22.41 9.86
N ALA A 130 16.96 -22.82 10.64
CA ALA A 130 17.06 -23.93 11.59
C ALA A 130 16.84 -25.32 10.93
N GLY A 131 16.51 -25.37 9.63
CA GLY A 131 16.14 -26.60 8.93
C GLY A 131 14.78 -27.17 9.32
N LYS A 132 13.88 -26.34 9.86
CA LYS A 132 12.56 -26.71 10.40
C LYS A 132 11.43 -26.11 9.54
N ALA A 133 11.40 -26.45 8.28
CA ALA A 133 10.42 -25.91 7.32
C ALA A 133 8.96 -26.21 7.74
N GLU A 134 8.74 -27.30 8.46
CA GLU A 134 7.44 -27.71 9.01
C GLU A 134 6.91 -26.78 10.10
N GLU A 135 7.76 -25.98 10.73
CA GLU A 135 7.37 -24.96 11.71
C GLU A 135 6.95 -23.63 11.07
N MET A 136 7.07 -23.49 9.74
CA MET A 136 6.69 -22.27 9.04
C MET A 136 5.17 -22.01 9.13
N ARG A 137 4.81 -20.75 9.22
CA ARG A 137 3.43 -20.26 9.38
C ARG A 137 2.92 -19.64 8.09
N ALA A 138 1.64 -19.85 7.80
CA ALA A 138 0.98 -19.20 6.69
C ALA A 138 0.58 -17.76 7.06
N TYR A 139 0.85 -16.83 6.14
CA TYR A 139 0.27 -15.49 6.17
C TYR A 139 -1.17 -15.55 5.64
N GLN A 140 -2.08 -14.90 6.35
CA GLN A 140 -3.47 -14.74 5.94
C GLN A 140 -3.74 -13.27 5.65
N ALA A 141 -4.02 -12.95 4.39
CA ALA A 141 -4.42 -11.61 4.01
C ALA A 141 -5.85 -11.31 4.51
N PRO A 142 -6.13 -10.11 5.00
CA PRO A 142 -7.49 -9.71 5.30
C PRO A 142 -8.29 -9.56 4.00
N GLU A 143 -9.59 -9.83 4.07
CA GLU A 143 -10.51 -9.71 2.94
C GLU A 143 -10.55 -8.29 2.36
N HIS A 144 -10.54 -7.29 3.24
CA HIS A 144 -10.54 -5.89 2.85
C HIS A 144 -9.31 -5.16 3.41
N ARG A 145 -8.86 -4.14 2.67
CA ARG A 145 -7.88 -3.19 3.18
C ARG A 145 -8.43 -2.44 4.39
N TRP A 146 -7.58 -2.17 5.34
CA TRP A 146 -7.90 -1.38 6.52
C TRP A 146 -6.83 -0.30 6.75
N GLY A 147 -7.11 0.63 7.66
CA GLY A 147 -6.21 1.71 8.01
C GLY A 147 -6.74 3.09 7.62
N SER A 148 -5.87 4.09 7.58
CA SER A 148 -6.25 5.43 7.17
C SER A 148 -6.07 5.60 5.67
N VAL A 149 -7.09 6.15 5.00
CA VAL A 149 -7.07 6.42 3.55
C VAL A 149 -6.63 7.85 3.26
N LEU A 150 -7.18 8.83 3.99
CA LEU A 150 -6.94 10.25 3.75
C LEU A 150 -5.83 10.85 4.64
N GLY A 151 -5.19 10.03 5.49
CA GLY A 151 -4.17 10.50 6.41
C GLY A 151 -4.72 11.41 7.51
N VAL A 152 -3.83 12.23 8.12
CA VAL A 152 -4.19 13.14 9.21
C VAL A 152 -4.86 14.39 8.65
N GLN A 153 -6.12 14.61 8.99
CA GLN A 153 -6.91 15.79 8.66
C GLN A 153 -6.87 16.84 9.79
N ARG A 154 -7.50 18.00 9.59
CA ARG A 154 -7.58 19.04 10.63
C ARG A 154 -8.21 18.53 11.92
N GLU A 155 -9.24 17.69 11.81
CA GLU A 155 -10.00 17.11 12.92
C GLU A 155 -9.29 15.91 13.57
N GLY A 156 -8.26 15.36 12.92
CA GLY A 156 -7.52 14.18 13.37
C GLY A 156 -7.36 13.11 12.30
N LEU A 157 -7.21 11.87 12.72
CA LEU A 157 -7.01 10.70 11.87
C LEU A 157 -8.24 9.80 11.92
N MET A 158 -8.78 9.46 10.77
CA MET A 158 -9.78 8.42 10.63
C MET A 158 -9.11 7.11 10.20
N VAL A 159 -9.34 6.06 10.96
CA VAL A 159 -8.86 4.70 10.69
C VAL A 159 -10.05 3.79 10.50
N TYR A 160 -10.09 3.07 9.40
CA TYR A 160 -11.17 2.14 9.08
C TYR A 160 -10.70 0.71 9.33
N GLY A 161 -11.50 -0.07 10.05
CA GLY A 161 -11.27 -1.50 10.25
C GLY A 161 -11.57 -2.33 8.99
N PRO A 162 -11.26 -3.65 8.99
CA PRO A 162 -11.57 -4.53 7.86
C PRO A 162 -13.06 -4.62 7.52
N GLN A 163 -13.95 -4.40 8.49
CA GLN A 163 -15.40 -4.36 8.32
C GLN A 163 -15.93 -2.94 8.03
N GLY A 164 -15.08 -2.00 7.68
CA GLY A 164 -15.46 -0.63 7.34
C GLY A 164 -15.74 0.29 8.55
N LYS A 165 -15.69 -0.22 9.78
CA LYS A 165 -15.98 0.58 10.98
C LYS A 165 -14.93 1.68 11.16
N PRO A 166 -15.34 2.97 11.23
CA PRO A 166 -14.45 4.09 11.45
C PRO A 166 -14.08 4.24 12.93
N THR A 167 -12.81 4.52 13.18
CA THR A 167 -12.31 4.96 14.49
C THR A 167 -11.60 6.29 14.33
N ARG A 168 -12.05 7.31 15.06
CA ARG A 168 -11.48 8.65 14.99
C ARG A 168 -10.52 8.92 16.12
N PHE A 169 -9.31 9.31 15.76
CA PHE A 169 -8.28 9.76 16.70
C PHE A 169 -8.10 11.27 16.59
N ARG A 170 -8.26 12.00 17.69
CA ARG A 170 -8.01 13.44 17.73
C ARG A 170 -6.56 13.74 17.38
N ARG A 171 -6.30 14.88 16.76
CA ARG A 171 -4.95 15.26 16.27
C ARG A 171 -3.86 15.18 17.35
N TRP A 172 -4.18 15.58 18.59
CA TRP A 172 -3.22 15.49 19.70
C TRP A 172 -2.89 14.04 20.07
N VAL A 173 -3.88 13.13 20.04
CA VAL A 173 -3.67 11.69 20.27
C VAL A 173 -2.74 11.11 19.19
N VAL A 174 -2.96 11.49 17.93
CA VAL A 174 -2.10 11.06 16.82
C VAL A 174 -0.67 11.54 17.04
N ARG A 175 -0.49 12.82 17.38
CA ARG A 175 0.82 13.45 17.53
C ARG A 175 1.60 12.93 18.73
N TRP A 176 0.95 12.78 19.89
CA TRP A 176 1.63 12.53 21.15
C TRP A 176 1.60 11.08 21.61
N LEU A 177 0.65 10.28 21.14
CA LEU A 177 0.52 8.87 21.52
C LEU A 177 0.70 7.92 20.35
N LEU A 178 -0.13 8.03 19.31
CA LEU A 178 -0.14 7.07 18.20
C LEU A 178 1.18 7.08 17.43
N PHE A 179 1.67 8.22 17.03
CA PHE A 179 2.90 8.33 16.25
C PHE A 179 4.15 7.87 17.04
N PRO A 180 4.39 8.32 18.29
CA PRO A 180 5.52 7.85 19.08
C PRO A 180 5.45 6.37 19.44
N LEU A 181 4.28 5.86 19.80
CA LEU A 181 4.13 4.49 20.27
C LEU A 181 3.98 3.49 19.13
N ALA A 182 3.01 3.70 18.23
CA ALA A 182 2.75 2.76 17.15
C ALA A 182 3.82 2.81 16.05
N VAL A 183 4.24 4.01 15.63
CA VAL A 183 5.21 4.16 14.55
C VAL A 183 6.64 4.01 15.05
N ARG A 184 7.08 4.87 15.99
CA ARG A 184 8.49 4.86 16.41
C ARG A 184 8.87 3.61 17.20
N ARG A 185 8.03 3.17 18.15
CA ARG A 185 8.33 1.96 18.94
C ARG A 185 7.82 0.68 18.29
N GLY A 186 6.60 0.69 17.72
CA GLY A 186 5.99 -0.50 17.14
C GLY A 186 6.60 -0.89 15.81
N ILE A 187 6.71 0.06 14.87
CA ILE A 187 7.20 -0.23 13.51
C ILE A 187 8.74 -0.16 13.46
N TYR A 188 9.33 0.91 14.00
CA TYR A 188 10.78 1.15 13.90
C TYR A 188 11.58 0.75 15.14
N GLY A 189 10.94 0.24 16.19
CA GLY A 189 11.61 -0.09 17.46
C GLY A 189 12.68 -1.17 17.37
N GLY A 190 12.59 -2.05 16.35
CA GLY A 190 13.59 -3.08 16.08
C GLY A 190 14.82 -2.60 15.30
N VAL A 191 14.78 -1.38 14.74
CA VAL A 191 15.85 -0.81 13.89
C VAL A 191 16.80 0.08 14.70
N ARG A 192 16.85 -0.06 16.01
CA ARG A 192 17.80 0.71 16.82
C ARG A 192 19.23 0.26 16.53
N ARG A 193 20.08 1.19 16.06
CA ARG A 193 21.52 0.97 16.06
C ARG A 193 21.94 0.64 17.50
N ARG A 194 22.55 -0.54 17.71
CA ARG A 194 23.36 -0.76 18.90
C ARG A 194 24.50 0.27 18.83
N GLN A 195 24.47 1.25 19.69
CA GLN A 195 25.62 2.08 19.99
C GLN A 195 26.65 1.25 20.73
#